data_2ee19d7a66d72b3a3def2709e329bd64
#
_entry.id   2ee19d7a66d72b3a3def2709e329bd64
#
_cell.length_a   1.000
_cell.length_b   1.000
_cell.length_c   1.000
_cell.angle_alpha   90.00
_cell.angle_beta   90.00
_cell.angle_gamma   90.00
#
_symmetry.space_group_name_H-M   'P 1'
#
loop_
_entity.id
_entity.type
_entity.pdbx_description
1 polymer ?
#
loop_
_entity_poly.entity_id
_entity_poly.type
_entity_poly.pdbx_seq_one_letter_code
_entity_poly.pdbx_strand_id
1 'polypeptide(L)'
;MEDGHGGVVLGSEISAGVENVFAENCKMSSPNLDRVLRIKTNTCRGGETKNVYMRNVTVGECKESVMRININYQPKEASERGHIPYVHNVWMENVTCQKSKYGVQINGIKEKDAVYDIHVKNCTFNNVSVKPFLRENRCHDIFFENFKVNGKLVNASGSDVVEKAPYKSYAEWMTYSEMKRNPNPIYLDFTDSIKHPKGKWSYVMGIELEGMLDTYYAHGGEAIKDYVMRYPQQMISDDGKTTGFKYEDFNLDNIRTAHFIFRADSLAPREGVRLALKEYFRQLINQPRTDEGVYWHKQIYHDQVWLDGIFMGLPYKTMAAPYMVKEGLTVANKGIPAGKKSKSGKLTKGQQKELTAYYDDIVDQITMTDARTYDEKTGLWKHAWDSKHGMFWADKKTGQSRHTWARAMGWFTMAQIEILDYLPEDYARRQEVIDMLNKTLRACIDYQDPATGVWYDVMDVKDPRNYIESTASCMFTYCLLKGARLGYLDDSYRQAGIKAYKGIINNFIRVDAQKDGSFPTISLTEGVSVSGLGPEKSPHRDGTFDYYMSEPIRDNDPKGVGPFLWATLEMERLGYNTSSQY
;
A
#
# COMPACT_ATOMS: atom_id res chain seq x y z
N MET A 1 -10.14 43.45 -8.66
CA MET A 1 -9.19 43.28 -9.80
C MET A 1 -10.03 42.84 -10.98
N GLU A 2 -9.89 43.51 -12.11
CA GLU A 2 -10.79 43.29 -13.25
C GLU A 2 -10.11 42.59 -14.43
N ASP A 3 -8.82 42.78 -14.69
CA ASP A 3 -8.06 42.12 -15.77
C ASP A 3 -6.65 41.74 -15.34
N GLY A 4 -5.99 40.87 -16.11
CA GLY A 4 -4.58 40.53 -15.96
C GLY A 4 -4.24 39.06 -16.08
N HIS A 5 -2.94 38.75 -16.21
CA HIS A 5 -2.44 37.36 -16.27
C HIS A 5 -2.61 36.56 -14.96
N GLY A 6 -2.98 37.24 -13.87
CA GLY A 6 -3.30 36.61 -12.60
C GLY A 6 -3.68 37.60 -11.54
N GLY A 7 -4.50 37.21 -10.59
CA GLY A 7 -4.89 38.00 -9.43
C GLY A 7 -3.73 38.17 -8.46
N VAL A 8 -3.15 37.06 -8.04
CA VAL A 8 -1.91 37.00 -7.27
C VAL A 8 -0.92 36.17 -8.07
N VAL A 9 0.21 36.73 -8.46
CA VAL A 9 1.20 36.05 -9.30
C VAL A 9 2.57 36.07 -8.64
N LEU A 10 3.15 34.91 -8.42
CA LEU A 10 4.51 34.73 -7.95
C LEU A 10 5.34 34.12 -9.09
N GLY A 11 6.35 34.85 -9.53
CA GLY A 11 7.26 34.40 -10.60
C GLY A 11 6.96 35.04 -11.98
N SER A 12 7.77 34.67 -12.97
CA SER A 12 8.70 33.54 -13.12
C SER A 12 10.11 33.75 -12.55
N GLU A 13 10.59 35.00 -12.45
CA GLU A 13 11.95 35.36 -12.05
C GLU A 13 12.09 35.43 -10.53
N ILE A 14 11.99 34.29 -9.85
CA ILE A 14 12.03 34.17 -8.38
C ILE A 14 13.17 33.25 -7.92
N SER A 15 14.37 33.44 -8.48
CA SER A 15 15.52 32.57 -8.19
C SER A 15 15.93 32.53 -6.72
N ALA A 16 15.70 33.61 -5.96
CA ALA A 16 15.92 33.64 -4.51
C ALA A 16 14.76 33.04 -3.68
N GLY A 17 13.63 32.73 -4.35
CA GLY A 17 12.41 32.28 -3.68
C GLY A 17 11.47 33.41 -3.28
N VAL A 18 10.32 33.04 -2.72
CA VAL A 18 9.28 33.92 -2.18
C VAL A 18 8.67 33.30 -0.95
N GLU A 19 8.54 34.04 0.13
CA GLU A 19 7.90 33.52 1.34
C GLU A 19 6.98 34.51 2.03
N ASN A 20 6.04 34.00 2.84
CA ASN A 20 5.14 34.80 3.67
C ASN A 20 4.23 35.74 2.85
N VAL A 21 3.54 35.17 1.86
CA VAL A 21 2.61 35.92 0.99
C VAL A 21 1.18 35.71 1.48
N PHE A 22 0.47 36.81 1.71
CA PHE A 22 -0.91 36.82 2.17
C PHE A 22 -1.80 37.59 1.20
N ALA A 23 -2.85 36.97 0.70
CA ALA A 23 -3.89 37.59 -0.11
C ALA A 23 -5.26 37.30 0.55
N GLU A 24 -5.82 38.29 1.21
CA GLU A 24 -6.99 38.08 2.04
C GLU A 24 -8.10 39.10 1.71
N ASN A 25 -9.36 38.66 1.86
CA ASN A 25 -10.55 39.51 1.70
C ASN A 25 -10.63 40.22 0.34
N CYS A 26 -10.23 39.55 -0.73
CA CYS A 26 -10.16 40.08 -2.08
C CYS A 26 -11.41 39.74 -2.90
N LYS A 27 -11.72 40.63 -3.87
CA LYS A 27 -12.72 40.33 -4.92
C LYS A 27 -12.04 40.44 -6.28
N MET A 28 -12.31 39.46 -7.16
CA MET A 28 -11.73 39.38 -8.50
C MET A 28 -12.81 38.92 -9.48
N SER A 29 -12.88 39.50 -10.66
CA SER A 29 -13.76 39.00 -11.72
C SER A 29 -13.40 39.60 -13.04
N SER A 30 -13.02 38.79 -14.03
CA SER A 30 -12.90 39.21 -15.41
C SER A 30 -12.76 37.98 -16.33
N PRO A 31 -13.36 38.00 -17.52
CA PRO A 31 -13.11 36.98 -18.56
C PRO A 31 -11.67 37.04 -19.10
N ASN A 32 -10.94 38.10 -18.81
CA ASN A 32 -9.53 38.27 -19.19
C ASN A 32 -8.55 38.02 -18.03
N LEU A 33 -9.04 37.71 -16.83
CA LEU A 33 -8.22 37.28 -15.72
C LEU A 33 -7.81 35.80 -15.93
N ASP A 34 -6.57 35.56 -16.33
CA ASP A 34 -6.16 34.19 -16.63
C ASP A 34 -6.29 33.24 -15.41
N ARG A 35 -5.77 33.66 -14.26
CA ARG A 35 -5.73 32.82 -13.04
C ARG A 35 -5.88 33.67 -11.77
N VAL A 36 -6.45 33.06 -10.74
CA VAL A 36 -6.64 33.78 -9.47
C VAL A 36 -5.37 33.75 -8.62
N LEU A 37 -4.85 32.55 -8.31
CA LEU A 37 -3.53 32.35 -7.73
C LEU A 37 -2.64 31.66 -8.74
N ARG A 38 -1.48 32.26 -9.04
CA ARG A 38 -0.52 31.73 -10.00
C ARG A 38 0.89 31.72 -9.43
N ILE A 39 1.48 30.54 -9.27
CA ILE A 39 2.90 30.33 -8.95
C ILE A 39 3.56 29.73 -10.17
N LYS A 40 4.62 30.36 -10.69
CA LYS A 40 5.32 29.89 -11.90
C LYS A 40 6.81 30.10 -11.79
N THR A 41 7.58 29.04 -12.06
CA THR A 41 9.05 29.07 -12.13
C THR A 41 9.55 27.87 -12.93
N ASN A 42 10.86 27.63 -13.01
CA ASN A 42 11.47 26.51 -13.71
C ASN A 42 12.85 26.16 -13.15
N THR A 43 13.45 25.09 -13.67
CA THR A 43 14.75 24.58 -13.25
C THR A 43 15.95 25.46 -13.64
N CYS A 44 15.75 26.53 -14.42
CA CYS A 44 16.76 27.56 -14.67
C CYS A 44 16.84 28.56 -13.51
N ARG A 45 15.78 28.69 -12.72
CA ARG A 45 15.62 29.69 -11.67
C ARG A 45 15.92 29.13 -10.27
N GLY A 46 15.43 27.92 -9.95
CA GLY A 46 15.51 27.39 -8.60
C GLY A 46 14.66 28.18 -7.61
N GLY A 47 15.16 28.31 -6.39
CA GLY A 47 14.51 29.05 -5.30
C GLY A 47 13.40 28.27 -4.59
N GLU A 48 12.95 28.79 -3.47
CA GLU A 48 11.90 28.19 -2.66
C GLU A 48 10.73 29.16 -2.51
N THR A 49 9.52 28.73 -2.87
CA THR A 49 8.28 29.49 -2.66
C THR A 49 7.46 28.79 -1.59
N LYS A 50 7.21 29.46 -0.47
CA LYS A 50 6.52 28.86 0.68
C LYS A 50 5.69 29.86 1.47
N ASN A 51 4.82 29.33 2.37
CA ASN A 51 3.98 30.14 3.24
C ASN A 51 3.11 31.12 2.41
N VAL A 52 2.39 30.59 1.42
CA VAL A 52 1.50 31.36 0.55
C VAL A 52 0.06 31.10 0.98
N TYR A 53 -0.64 32.14 1.36
CA TYR A 53 -1.99 32.06 1.90
C TYR A 53 -2.95 32.93 1.10
N MET A 54 -3.98 32.33 0.50
CA MET A 54 -5.11 33.02 -0.12
C MET A 54 -6.37 32.68 0.66
N ARG A 55 -6.99 33.68 1.29
CA ARG A 55 -8.13 33.48 2.21
C ARG A 55 -9.28 34.44 1.96
N ASN A 56 -10.52 33.94 2.10
CA ASN A 56 -11.73 34.76 2.01
C ASN A 56 -11.81 35.54 0.69
N VAL A 57 -11.61 34.87 -0.44
CA VAL A 57 -11.58 35.51 -1.77
C VAL A 57 -12.84 35.12 -2.55
N THR A 58 -13.49 36.12 -3.12
CA THR A 58 -14.65 35.93 -4.00
C THR A 58 -14.25 36.20 -5.45
N VAL A 59 -14.43 35.21 -6.31
CA VAL A 59 -14.12 35.28 -7.74
C VAL A 59 -15.43 35.13 -8.54
N GLY A 60 -15.72 36.11 -9.39
CA GLY A 60 -16.83 36.01 -10.36
C GLY A 60 -16.45 35.05 -11.48
N GLU A 61 -15.47 35.42 -12.29
CA GLU A 61 -14.92 34.50 -13.29
C GLU A 61 -13.42 34.71 -13.49
N CYS A 62 -12.74 33.63 -13.92
CA CYS A 62 -11.41 33.69 -14.48
C CYS A 62 -11.33 32.76 -15.72
N LYS A 63 -10.41 33.08 -16.62
CA LYS A 63 -10.31 32.45 -17.93
C LYS A 63 -9.81 31.01 -17.88
N GLU A 64 -8.82 30.72 -17.03
CA GLU A 64 -8.15 29.42 -17.01
C GLU A 64 -8.38 28.67 -15.70
N SER A 65 -7.67 29.00 -14.63
CA SER A 65 -7.75 28.24 -13.37
C SER A 65 -7.79 29.14 -12.14
N VAL A 66 -8.48 28.65 -11.10
CA VAL A 66 -8.52 29.36 -9.82
C VAL A 66 -7.16 29.27 -9.13
N MET A 67 -6.54 28.09 -9.10
CA MET A 67 -5.14 27.92 -8.67
C MET A 67 -4.30 27.31 -9.77
N ARG A 68 -3.13 27.86 -10.04
CA ARG A 68 -2.11 27.28 -10.91
C ARG A 68 -0.74 27.32 -10.27
N ILE A 69 -0.18 26.15 -9.97
CA ILE A 69 1.23 25.97 -9.62
C ILE A 69 1.92 25.30 -10.81
N ASN A 70 2.99 25.90 -11.33
CA ASN A 70 3.74 25.36 -12.46
C ASN A 70 5.23 25.64 -12.32
N ILE A 71 5.97 24.65 -11.86
CA ILE A 71 7.44 24.72 -11.76
C ILE A 71 8.16 24.14 -12.99
N ASN A 72 7.40 23.73 -14.00
CA ASN A 72 7.90 23.36 -15.33
C ASN A 72 7.53 24.44 -16.37
N TYR A 73 7.58 25.72 -15.95
CA TYR A 73 7.18 26.84 -16.78
C TYR A 73 8.25 27.12 -17.84
N GLN A 74 7.84 27.24 -19.12
CA GLN A 74 8.72 27.43 -20.27
C GLN A 74 9.91 26.45 -20.31
N PRO A 75 9.67 25.13 -20.41
CA PRO A 75 10.74 24.11 -20.34
C PRO A 75 11.79 24.21 -21.45
N LYS A 76 11.53 25.01 -22.50
CA LYS A 76 12.45 25.24 -23.63
C LYS A 76 13.38 26.48 -23.44
N GLU A 77 13.36 27.10 -22.29
CA GLU A 77 14.29 28.21 -21.99
C GLU A 77 15.75 27.70 -22.10
N ALA A 78 16.60 28.53 -22.76
CA ALA A 78 17.95 28.12 -23.14
C ALA A 78 19.01 28.29 -22.03
N SER A 79 18.63 28.75 -20.85
CA SER A 79 19.52 28.92 -19.70
C SER A 79 19.95 27.59 -19.09
N GLU A 80 21.03 27.61 -18.33
CA GLU A 80 21.49 26.47 -17.55
C GLU A 80 20.37 25.91 -16.63
N ARG A 81 20.25 24.60 -16.57
CA ARG A 81 19.23 23.90 -15.79
C ARG A 81 19.89 23.13 -14.65
N GLY A 82 19.08 22.72 -13.69
CA GLY A 82 19.53 21.92 -12.54
C GLY A 82 19.29 22.60 -11.20
N HIS A 83 18.76 23.82 -11.21
CA HIS A 83 18.34 24.53 -10.01
C HIS A 83 16.89 24.14 -9.69
N ILE A 84 16.69 23.24 -8.76
CA ILE A 84 15.36 22.75 -8.42
C ILE A 84 14.56 23.83 -7.69
N PRO A 85 13.41 24.29 -8.23
CA PRO A 85 12.52 25.20 -7.52
C PRO A 85 11.57 24.39 -6.62
N TYR A 86 11.43 24.80 -5.37
CA TYR A 86 10.51 24.19 -4.42
C TYR A 86 9.29 25.08 -4.22
N VAL A 87 8.10 24.46 -4.16
CA VAL A 87 6.84 25.13 -3.82
C VAL A 87 6.10 24.30 -2.78
N HIS A 88 5.89 24.85 -1.60
CA HIS A 88 5.20 24.15 -0.52
C HIS A 88 4.55 25.09 0.50
N ASN A 89 3.74 24.53 1.40
CA ASN A 89 2.94 25.25 2.36
C ASN A 89 2.13 26.37 1.68
N VAL A 90 1.30 25.95 0.69
CA VAL A 90 0.40 26.84 -0.06
C VAL A 90 -1.04 26.55 0.34
N TRP A 91 -1.74 27.56 0.82
CA TRP A 91 -3.11 27.47 1.32
C TRP A 91 -4.08 28.30 0.50
N MET A 92 -5.17 27.68 0.05
CA MET A 92 -6.34 28.35 -0.48
C MET A 92 -7.53 28.01 0.40
N GLU A 93 -8.06 28.99 1.12
CA GLU A 93 -9.08 28.78 2.14
C GLU A 93 -10.26 29.75 1.98
N ASN A 94 -11.49 29.22 2.07
CA ASN A 94 -12.74 30.01 1.94
C ASN A 94 -12.78 30.80 0.63
N VAL A 95 -12.41 30.18 -0.50
CA VAL A 95 -12.42 30.81 -1.82
C VAL A 95 -13.61 30.32 -2.63
N THR A 96 -14.33 31.25 -3.25
CA THR A 96 -15.43 30.93 -4.17
C THR A 96 -15.12 31.44 -5.58
N CYS A 97 -15.45 30.65 -6.62
CA CYS A 97 -15.36 31.03 -8.02
C CYS A 97 -16.62 30.62 -8.77
N GLN A 98 -17.18 31.51 -9.58
CA GLN A 98 -18.41 31.23 -10.31
C GLN A 98 -18.17 30.66 -11.71
N LYS A 99 -16.99 30.86 -12.31
CA LYS A 99 -16.67 30.32 -13.63
C LYS A 99 -15.17 30.25 -13.88
N SER A 100 -14.69 29.09 -14.36
CA SER A 100 -13.31 28.86 -14.80
C SER A 100 -13.24 27.64 -15.74
N LYS A 101 -12.10 27.41 -16.37
CA LYS A 101 -11.84 26.15 -17.09
C LYS A 101 -11.41 25.04 -16.13
N TYR A 102 -10.54 25.36 -15.21
CA TYR A 102 -10.01 24.42 -14.23
C TYR A 102 -10.21 24.96 -12.81
N GLY A 103 -10.43 24.06 -11.86
CA GLY A 103 -10.39 24.42 -10.45
C GLY A 103 -8.93 24.64 -10.00
N VAL A 104 -8.22 23.55 -9.80
CA VAL A 104 -6.81 23.54 -9.36
C VAL A 104 -5.96 22.84 -10.42
N GLN A 105 -4.82 23.44 -10.75
CA GLN A 105 -3.82 22.83 -11.64
C GLN A 105 -2.45 22.86 -10.98
N ILE A 106 -1.79 21.71 -10.87
CA ILE A 106 -0.43 21.58 -10.34
C ILE A 106 0.42 20.85 -11.36
N ASN A 107 1.54 21.46 -11.75
CA ASN A 107 2.51 20.89 -12.66
C ASN A 107 3.90 20.95 -12.03
N GLY A 108 4.36 19.80 -11.50
CA GLY A 108 5.71 19.61 -10.99
C GLY A 108 6.75 19.45 -12.09
N ILE A 109 7.86 18.82 -11.76
CA ILE A 109 8.89 18.36 -12.71
C ILE A 109 9.05 16.85 -12.61
N LYS A 110 9.63 16.21 -13.62
CA LYS A 110 9.81 14.75 -13.64
C LYS A 110 10.95 14.29 -12.74
N GLU A 111 11.94 15.13 -12.60
CA GLU A 111 13.21 14.82 -11.94
C GLU A 111 13.10 14.77 -10.42
N LYS A 112 12.12 15.48 -9.84
CA LYS A 112 12.03 15.62 -8.39
C LYS A 112 10.62 15.98 -7.91
N ASP A 113 10.22 15.49 -6.73
CA ASP A 113 9.03 15.94 -6.01
C ASP A 113 9.36 17.27 -5.31
N ALA A 114 9.06 18.35 -5.99
CA ALA A 114 9.38 19.71 -5.54
C ALA A 114 8.14 20.58 -5.35
N VAL A 115 6.94 20.03 -5.53
CA VAL A 115 5.66 20.68 -5.18
C VAL A 115 4.93 19.78 -4.19
N TYR A 116 4.74 20.27 -2.97
CA TYR A 116 4.15 19.52 -1.87
C TYR A 116 3.50 20.43 -0.83
N ASP A 117 2.73 19.84 0.10
CA ASP A 117 2.06 20.58 1.18
C ASP A 117 1.15 21.69 0.63
N ILE A 118 0.20 21.28 -0.24
CA ILE A 118 -0.75 22.18 -0.90
C ILE A 118 -2.16 21.92 -0.37
N HIS A 119 -2.78 22.95 0.18
CA HIS A 119 -4.08 22.86 0.85
C HIS A 119 -5.17 23.66 0.13
N VAL A 120 -6.31 23.04 -0.14
CA VAL A 120 -7.54 23.70 -0.61
C VAL A 120 -8.67 23.35 0.36
N LYS A 121 -9.09 24.36 1.13
CA LYS A 121 -10.03 24.16 2.25
C LYS A 121 -11.25 25.05 2.14
N ASN A 122 -12.45 24.48 2.35
CA ASN A 122 -13.72 25.22 2.32
C ASN A 122 -13.89 26.05 1.05
N CYS A 123 -13.52 25.51 -0.11
CA CYS A 123 -13.59 26.19 -1.39
C CYS A 123 -14.76 25.68 -2.24
N THR A 124 -15.39 26.57 -3.00
CA THR A 124 -16.50 26.22 -3.90
C THR A 124 -16.29 26.87 -5.25
N PHE A 125 -16.11 26.06 -6.30
CA PHE A 125 -15.93 26.52 -7.67
C PHE A 125 -17.08 26.01 -8.54
N ASN A 126 -17.80 26.91 -9.18
CA ASN A 126 -18.93 26.61 -10.04
C ASN A 126 -18.55 26.79 -11.51
N ASN A 127 -19.31 26.16 -12.41
CA ASN A 127 -19.11 26.25 -13.87
C ASN A 127 -17.65 26.03 -14.30
N VAL A 128 -17.00 25.04 -13.66
CA VAL A 128 -15.68 24.56 -14.09
C VAL A 128 -15.89 23.64 -15.30
N SER A 129 -15.38 24.06 -16.47
CA SER A 129 -15.76 23.47 -17.74
C SER A 129 -14.89 22.30 -18.22
N VAL A 130 -13.65 22.16 -17.70
CA VAL A 130 -12.69 21.14 -18.14
C VAL A 130 -12.41 20.10 -17.06
N LYS A 131 -11.76 20.49 -15.97
CA LYS A 131 -11.45 19.58 -14.86
C LYS A 131 -11.45 20.29 -13.51
N PRO A 132 -11.96 19.65 -12.46
CA PRO A 132 -11.86 20.16 -11.09
C PRO A 132 -10.41 20.24 -10.60
N PHE A 133 -9.62 19.22 -10.90
CA PHE A 133 -8.22 19.11 -10.56
C PHE A 133 -7.41 18.50 -11.71
N LEU A 134 -6.25 19.07 -11.99
CA LEU A 134 -5.27 18.55 -12.94
C LEU A 134 -3.89 18.51 -12.27
N ARG A 135 -3.35 17.31 -12.13
CA ARG A 135 -2.02 17.02 -11.62
C ARG A 135 -1.13 16.53 -12.76
N GLU A 136 0.02 17.13 -12.93
CA GLU A 136 0.99 16.80 -13.98
C GLU A 136 2.38 16.70 -13.36
N ASN A 137 3.15 15.69 -13.74
CA ASN A 137 4.46 15.40 -13.20
C ASN A 137 4.44 15.13 -11.68
N ARG A 138 5.61 15.10 -11.05
CA ARG A 138 5.76 14.70 -9.65
C ARG A 138 5.35 15.84 -8.71
N CYS A 139 4.40 15.56 -7.84
CA CYS A 139 4.00 16.38 -6.70
C CYS A 139 3.27 15.50 -5.69
N HIS A 140 3.28 15.86 -4.41
CA HIS A 140 2.68 15.09 -3.33
C HIS A 140 2.09 15.99 -2.24
N ASP A 141 1.48 15.41 -1.21
CA ASP A 141 0.88 16.11 -0.07
C ASP A 141 -0.07 17.23 -0.52
N ILE A 142 -1.06 16.85 -1.33
CA ILE A 142 -2.13 17.73 -1.77
C ILE A 142 -3.37 17.39 -0.97
N PHE A 143 -3.92 18.38 -0.26
CA PHE A 143 -5.00 18.20 0.68
C PHE A 143 -6.24 18.98 0.26
N PHE A 144 -7.36 18.29 0.05
CA PHE A 144 -8.65 18.88 -0.24
C PHE A 144 -9.61 18.61 0.93
N GLU A 145 -10.01 19.67 1.62
CA GLU A 145 -10.97 19.62 2.72
C GLU A 145 -12.19 20.46 2.38
N ASN A 146 -13.38 19.84 2.31
CA ASN A 146 -14.64 20.49 1.92
C ASN A 146 -14.46 21.34 0.63
N PHE A 147 -13.80 20.76 -0.37
CA PHE A 147 -13.62 21.37 -1.68
C PHE A 147 -14.70 20.91 -2.64
N LYS A 148 -15.53 21.82 -3.10
CA LYS A 148 -16.66 21.56 -4.02
C LYS A 148 -16.40 22.15 -5.39
N VAL A 149 -16.66 21.35 -6.44
CA VAL A 149 -16.61 21.81 -7.83
C VAL A 149 -17.89 21.38 -8.53
N ASN A 150 -18.57 22.33 -9.15
CA ASN A 150 -19.88 22.11 -9.82
C ASN A 150 -20.90 21.39 -8.91
N GLY A 151 -20.91 21.74 -7.63
CA GLY A 151 -21.81 21.16 -6.62
C GLY A 151 -21.37 19.82 -6.04
N LYS A 152 -20.27 19.21 -6.52
CA LYS A 152 -19.75 17.94 -6.03
C LYS A 152 -18.48 18.13 -5.21
N LEU A 153 -18.31 17.36 -4.16
CA LEU A 153 -17.03 17.28 -3.45
C LEU A 153 -15.97 16.64 -4.35
N VAL A 154 -14.75 17.14 -4.26
CA VAL A 154 -13.57 16.63 -4.99
C VAL A 154 -12.51 16.23 -3.97
N ASN A 155 -11.93 15.05 -4.13
CA ASN A 155 -10.81 14.58 -3.31
C ASN A 155 -9.45 14.89 -3.96
N ALA A 156 -8.37 14.65 -3.23
CA ALA A 156 -7.01 14.95 -3.70
C ALA A 156 -6.53 14.04 -4.85
N SER A 157 -7.24 12.94 -5.16
CA SER A 157 -7.00 12.15 -6.37
C SER A 157 -7.59 12.79 -7.64
N GLY A 158 -8.36 13.88 -7.49
CA GLY A 158 -9.04 14.59 -8.58
C GLY A 158 -10.37 13.98 -8.98
N SER A 159 -10.87 13.01 -8.20
CA SER A 159 -12.15 12.34 -8.45
C SER A 159 -13.30 13.07 -7.79
N ASP A 160 -14.50 12.99 -8.42
CA ASP A 160 -15.75 13.30 -7.72
C ASP A 160 -15.91 12.36 -6.53
N VAL A 161 -16.40 12.92 -5.43
CA VAL A 161 -16.86 12.14 -4.29
C VAL A 161 -18.19 11.51 -4.65
N VAL A 162 -18.24 10.19 -4.72
CA VAL A 162 -19.49 9.45 -4.95
C VAL A 162 -20.16 9.19 -3.61
N GLU A 163 -21.20 9.96 -3.31
CA GLU A 163 -21.93 9.85 -2.03
C GLU A 163 -22.64 8.49 -1.85
N LYS A 164 -23.01 7.83 -2.94
CA LYS A 164 -23.65 6.50 -2.91
C LYS A 164 -23.33 5.69 -4.15
N ALA A 165 -22.61 4.59 -3.97
CA ALA A 165 -22.38 3.59 -5.00
C ALA A 165 -23.47 2.49 -4.98
N PRO A 166 -23.72 1.76 -6.10
CA PRO A 166 -24.64 0.61 -6.14
C PRO A 166 -24.06 -0.62 -5.42
N TYR A 167 -22.85 -0.55 -4.92
CA TYR A 167 -22.15 -1.59 -4.20
C TYR A 167 -22.38 -1.45 -2.69
N LYS A 168 -22.32 -2.56 -1.97
CA LYS A 168 -22.50 -2.60 -0.52
C LYS A 168 -21.39 -1.86 0.21
N SER A 169 -20.19 -1.84 -0.38
CA SER A 169 -19.03 -1.19 0.20
C SER A 169 -17.96 -0.89 -0.86
N TYR A 170 -16.92 -0.14 -0.46
CA TYR A 170 -15.71 0.02 -1.27
C TYR A 170 -14.98 -1.32 -1.53
N ALA A 171 -15.11 -2.32 -0.63
CA ALA A 171 -14.53 -3.65 -0.88
C ALA A 171 -15.22 -4.35 -2.05
N GLU A 172 -16.55 -4.35 -2.09
CA GLU A 172 -17.31 -4.89 -3.21
C GLU A 172 -17.03 -4.10 -4.50
N TRP A 173 -17.01 -2.77 -4.42
CA TRP A 173 -16.74 -1.92 -5.59
C TRP A 173 -15.34 -2.15 -6.17
N MET A 174 -14.30 -2.22 -5.33
CA MET A 174 -12.94 -2.53 -5.77
C MET A 174 -12.86 -3.93 -6.37
N THR A 175 -13.47 -4.93 -5.73
CA THR A 175 -13.50 -6.30 -6.24
C THR A 175 -14.10 -6.37 -7.66
N TYR A 176 -15.26 -5.77 -7.90
CA TYR A 176 -15.85 -5.74 -9.25
C TYR A 176 -15.03 -4.88 -10.22
N SER A 177 -14.36 -3.84 -9.74
CA SER A 177 -13.46 -3.03 -10.55
C SER A 177 -12.27 -3.84 -11.05
N GLU A 178 -11.65 -4.65 -10.18
CA GLU A 178 -10.54 -5.53 -10.55
C GLU A 178 -10.99 -6.67 -11.47
N MET A 179 -12.13 -7.30 -11.20
CA MET A 179 -12.71 -8.31 -12.08
C MET A 179 -12.99 -7.77 -13.48
N LYS A 180 -13.42 -6.49 -13.60
CA LYS A 180 -13.65 -5.82 -14.89
C LYS A 180 -12.34 -5.53 -15.63
N ARG A 181 -11.29 -5.08 -14.90
CA ARG A 181 -9.96 -4.85 -15.49
C ARG A 181 -9.28 -6.14 -15.92
N ASN A 182 -9.42 -7.18 -15.13
CA ASN A 182 -8.76 -8.48 -15.29
C ASN A 182 -9.79 -9.61 -15.30
N PRO A 183 -10.46 -9.89 -16.44
CA PRO A 183 -11.53 -10.91 -16.48
C PRO A 183 -11.08 -12.33 -16.16
N ASN A 184 -9.78 -12.64 -16.23
CA ASN A 184 -9.22 -13.91 -15.80
C ASN A 184 -8.18 -13.69 -14.66
N PRO A 185 -8.40 -14.28 -13.45
CA PRO A 185 -7.56 -14.06 -12.29
C PRO A 185 -6.09 -14.49 -12.43
N ILE A 186 -5.76 -15.37 -13.37
CA ILE A 186 -4.36 -15.77 -13.60
C ILE A 186 -3.52 -14.66 -14.26
N TYR A 187 -4.16 -13.58 -14.73
CA TYR A 187 -3.52 -12.42 -15.35
C TYR A 187 -3.59 -11.15 -14.51
N LEU A 188 -3.99 -11.26 -13.24
CA LEU A 188 -3.82 -10.15 -12.29
C LEU A 188 -2.37 -9.63 -12.29
N ASP A 189 -2.11 -8.51 -11.64
CA ASP A 189 -0.78 -7.90 -11.55
C ASP A 189 -0.20 -7.53 -12.93
N PHE A 190 -1.06 -7.09 -13.87
CA PHE A 190 -0.65 -6.73 -15.24
C PHE A 190 0.16 -7.83 -15.96
N THR A 191 -0.13 -9.09 -15.62
CA THR A 191 0.55 -10.24 -16.22
C THR A 191 0.28 -10.29 -17.72
N ASP A 192 1.36 -10.18 -18.50
CA ASP A 192 1.31 -10.29 -19.96
C ASP A 192 0.92 -11.72 -20.37
N SER A 193 -0.31 -11.89 -20.88
CA SER A 193 -0.84 -13.19 -21.29
C SER A 193 -0.10 -13.81 -22.49
N ILE A 194 0.63 -13.03 -23.29
CA ILE A 194 1.45 -13.52 -24.39
C ILE A 194 2.73 -14.17 -23.84
N LYS A 195 3.38 -13.52 -22.87
CA LYS A 195 4.59 -14.04 -22.22
C LYS A 195 4.28 -15.16 -21.23
N HIS A 196 3.13 -15.09 -20.60
CA HIS A 196 2.68 -16.03 -19.56
C HIS A 196 1.30 -16.64 -19.91
N PRO A 197 1.17 -17.41 -21.00
CA PRO A 197 -0.14 -17.92 -21.45
C PRO A 197 -0.81 -18.86 -20.45
N LYS A 198 -0.05 -19.44 -19.53
CA LYS A 198 -0.56 -20.28 -18.44
C LYS A 198 -0.73 -19.54 -17.11
N GLY A 199 -0.65 -18.20 -17.13
CA GLY A 199 -0.66 -17.38 -15.93
C GLY A 199 0.67 -17.38 -15.18
N LYS A 200 0.67 -16.75 -14.02
CA LYS A 200 1.87 -16.62 -13.16
C LYS A 200 1.51 -17.01 -11.73
N TRP A 201 2.31 -17.87 -11.13
CA TRP A 201 2.25 -18.13 -9.69
C TRP A 201 3.00 -17.00 -8.96
N SER A 202 2.29 -16.24 -8.14
CA SER A 202 2.87 -15.08 -7.47
C SER A 202 2.09 -14.74 -6.19
N TYR A 203 2.81 -14.34 -5.13
CA TYR A 203 2.21 -13.92 -3.86
C TYR A 203 1.23 -12.74 -4.02
N VAL A 204 1.50 -11.83 -4.95
CA VAL A 204 0.66 -10.64 -5.16
C VAL A 204 -0.76 -11.02 -5.56
N MET A 205 -0.91 -12.02 -6.43
CA MET A 205 -2.22 -12.54 -6.83
C MET A 205 -2.92 -13.24 -5.65
N GLY A 206 -2.16 -14.01 -4.86
CA GLY A 206 -2.70 -14.66 -3.67
C GLY A 206 -3.28 -13.66 -2.66
N ILE A 207 -2.61 -12.53 -2.45
CA ILE A 207 -3.05 -11.47 -1.54
C ILE A 207 -4.35 -10.81 -2.03
N GLU A 208 -4.41 -10.42 -3.29
CA GLU A 208 -5.59 -9.78 -3.85
C GLU A 208 -6.78 -10.72 -3.90
N LEU A 209 -6.58 -11.96 -4.40
CA LEU A 209 -7.63 -12.97 -4.45
C LEU A 209 -8.14 -13.37 -3.07
N GLU A 210 -7.30 -13.34 -2.05
CA GLU A 210 -7.71 -13.58 -0.68
C GLU A 210 -8.58 -12.44 -0.14
N GLY A 211 -8.25 -11.20 -0.44
CA GLY A 211 -9.11 -10.04 -0.13
C GLY A 211 -10.48 -10.13 -0.83
N MET A 212 -10.51 -10.57 -2.10
CA MET A 212 -11.75 -10.82 -2.81
C MET A 212 -12.54 -12.01 -2.22
N LEU A 213 -11.88 -13.07 -1.77
CA LEU A 213 -12.51 -14.18 -1.06
C LEU A 213 -13.17 -13.72 0.25
N ASP A 214 -12.50 -12.85 0.99
CA ASP A 214 -13.06 -12.25 2.22
C ASP A 214 -14.25 -11.32 1.91
N THR A 215 -14.20 -10.61 0.79
CA THR A 215 -15.36 -9.83 0.30
C THR A 215 -16.54 -10.74 -0.03
N TYR A 216 -16.30 -11.89 -0.67
CA TYR A 216 -17.33 -12.91 -0.89
C TYR A 216 -17.91 -13.44 0.43
N TYR A 217 -17.08 -13.75 1.42
CA TYR A 217 -17.59 -14.21 2.73
C TYR A 217 -18.43 -13.16 3.45
N ALA A 218 -18.09 -11.85 3.29
CA ALA A 218 -18.83 -10.77 3.92
C ALA A 218 -20.14 -10.41 3.20
N HIS A 219 -20.12 -10.39 1.87
CA HIS A 219 -21.21 -9.83 1.06
C HIS A 219 -21.93 -10.84 0.17
N GLY A 220 -21.36 -12.03 -0.02
CA GLY A 220 -21.81 -13.00 -1.01
C GLY A 220 -21.40 -12.62 -2.43
N GLY A 221 -22.11 -13.15 -3.42
CA GLY A 221 -21.86 -12.88 -4.84
C GLY A 221 -21.19 -14.05 -5.56
N GLU A 222 -21.98 -14.91 -6.24
CA GLU A 222 -21.44 -16.08 -6.94
C GLU A 222 -20.39 -15.71 -7.99
N ALA A 223 -20.52 -14.53 -8.63
CA ALA A 223 -19.51 -14.04 -9.60
C ALA A 223 -18.14 -13.84 -8.96
N ILE A 224 -18.07 -13.35 -7.72
CA ILE A 224 -16.81 -13.19 -6.98
C ILE A 224 -16.23 -14.57 -6.65
N LYS A 225 -17.06 -15.47 -6.12
CA LYS A 225 -16.66 -16.85 -5.81
C LYS A 225 -16.11 -17.56 -7.05
N ASP A 226 -16.84 -17.53 -8.15
CA ASP A 226 -16.43 -18.17 -9.41
C ASP A 226 -15.12 -17.57 -9.92
N TYR A 227 -14.93 -16.27 -9.76
CA TYR A 227 -13.71 -15.58 -10.16
C TYR A 227 -12.51 -16.06 -9.34
N VAL A 228 -12.59 -16.03 -8.02
CA VAL A 228 -11.46 -16.41 -7.16
C VAL A 228 -11.14 -17.92 -7.28
N MET A 229 -12.16 -18.76 -7.47
CA MET A 229 -11.98 -20.21 -7.61
C MET A 229 -11.33 -20.63 -8.93
N ARG A 230 -11.43 -19.81 -9.98
CA ARG A 230 -10.74 -20.08 -11.26
C ARG A 230 -9.21 -20.09 -11.13
N TYR A 231 -8.64 -19.35 -10.19
CA TYR A 231 -7.19 -19.31 -10.00
C TYR A 231 -6.62 -20.68 -9.59
N PRO A 232 -7.03 -21.31 -8.48
CA PRO A 232 -6.54 -22.64 -8.14
C PRO A 232 -6.90 -23.72 -9.17
N GLN A 233 -8.04 -23.57 -9.86
CA GLN A 233 -8.44 -24.51 -10.92
C GLN A 233 -7.50 -24.48 -12.13
N GLN A 234 -6.99 -23.31 -12.50
CA GLN A 234 -6.10 -23.15 -13.65
C GLN A 234 -4.61 -23.31 -13.30
N MET A 235 -4.23 -23.01 -12.06
CA MET A 235 -2.81 -23.00 -11.64
C MET A 235 -2.35 -24.34 -11.05
N ILE A 236 -3.26 -25.17 -10.55
CA ILE A 236 -2.92 -26.45 -9.87
C ILE A 236 -3.60 -27.61 -10.59
N SER A 237 -2.79 -28.55 -11.08
CA SER A 237 -3.25 -29.76 -11.75
C SER A 237 -3.76 -30.83 -10.76
N ASP A 238 -4.43 -31.87 -11.26
CA ASP A 238 -4.98 -32.93 -10.42
C ASP A 238 -3.91 -33.80 -9.75
N ASP A 239 -2.69 -33.83 -10.28
CA ASP A 239 -1.53 -34.49 -9.66
C ASP A 239 -0.76 -33.58 -8.68
N GLY A 240 -1.28 -32.38 -8.39
CA GLY A 240 -0.74 -31.44 -7.40
C GLY A 240 0.40 -30.54 -7.91
N LYS A 241 0.72 -30.59 -9.20
CA LYS A 241 1.74 -29.69 -9.75
C LYS A 241 1.17 -28.28 -9.91
N THR A 242 1.94 -27.30 -9.47
CA THR A 242 1.60 -25.87 -9.57
C THR A 242 2.39 -25.21 -10.67
N THR A 243 1.70 -24.53 -11.60
CA THR A 243 2.32 -23.78 -12.67
C THR A 243 3.23 -22.69 -12.09
N GLY A 244 4.51 -22.71 -12.41
CA GLY A 244 5.49 -21.68 -11.99
C GLY A 244 6.07 -21.86 -10.58
N PHE A 245 5.57 -22.79 -9.76
CA PHE A 245 6.19 -23.13 -8.49
C PHE A 245 7.36 -24.09 -8.68
N LYS A 246 8.46 -23.81 -7.99
CA LYS A 246 9.64 -24.69 -7.93
C LYS A 246 10.10 -24.81 -6.49
N TYR A 247 10.08 -26.01 -5.99
CA TYR A 247 10.44 -26.31 -4.61
C TYR A 247 11.88 -25.88 -4.26
N GLU A 248 12.82 -26.12 -5.16
CA GLU A 248 14.26 -25.90 -4.99
C GLU A 248 14.63 -24.40 -4.94
N ASP A 249 13.72 -23.51 -5.36
CA ASP A 249 13.94 -22.07 -5.25
C ASP A 249 13.90 -21.60 -3.77
N PHE A 250 13.36 -22.41 -2.87
CA PHE A 250 13.14 -22.08 -1.46
C PHE A 250 12.74 -20.62 -1.30
N ASN A 251 11.77 -20.20 -2.11
CA ASN A 251 11.31 -18.83 -2.19
C ASN A 251 10.06 -18.66 -1.34
N LEU A 252 10.17 -17.92 -0.23
CA LEU A 252 9.04 -17.66 0.66
C LEU A 252 7.89 -16.92 -0.04
N ASP A 253 8.17 -16.06 -1.02
CA ASP A 253 7.13 -15.38 -1.79
C ASP A 253 6.17 -16.37 -2.46
N ASN A 254 6.69 -17.52 -2.93
CA ASN A 254 5.88 -18.53 -3.58
C ASN A 254 4.95 -19.28 -2.61
N ILE A 255 5.16 -19.11 -1.30
CA ILE A 255 4.35 -19.76 -0.26
C ILE A 255 3.13 -18.91 0.11
N ARG A 256 3.19 -17.57 0.03
CA ARG A 256 2.07 -16.72 0.48
C ARG A 256 0.74 -17.07 -0.18
N THR A 257 0.75 -17.39 -1.47
CA THR A 257 -0.44 -17.80 -2.21
C THR A 257 -1.09 -19.08 -1.62
N ALA A 258 -0.32 -19.94 -0.98
CA ALA A 258 -0.85 -21.15 -0.33
C ALA A 258 -1.83 -20.82 0.82
N HIS A 259 -1.70 -19.67 1.47
CA HIS A 259 -2.65 -19.21 2.49
C HIS A 259 -4.05 -19.00 1.89
N PHE A 260 -4.14 -18.28 0.77
CA PHE A 260 -5.37 -18.13 -0.01
C PHE A 260 -5.90 -19.51 -0.49
N ILE A 261 -5.04 -20.33 -1.09
CA ILE A 261 -5.43 -21.64 -1.65
C ILE A 261 -6.01 -22.58 -0.58
N PHE A 262 -5.42 -22.59 0.62
CA PHE A 262 -5.91 -23.41 1.73
C PHE A 262 -7.32 -23.01 2.15
N ARG A 263 -7.60 -21.70 2.20
CA ARG A 263 -8.93 -21.16 2.52
C ARG A 263 -9.93 -21.43 1.40
N ALA A 264 -9.53 -21.23 0.15
CA ALA A 264 -10.37 -21.46 -1.02
C ALA A 264 -10.74 -22.94 -1.22
N ASP A 265 -9.85 -23.90 -0.88
CA ASP A 265 -10.13 -25.35 -0.99
C ASP A 265 -11.36 -25.78 -0.16
N SER A 266 -11.71 -25.04 0.90
CA SER A 266 -12.91 -25.31 1.69
C SER A 266 -14.22 -25.14 0.89
N LEU A 267 -14.23 -24.31 -0.14
CA LEU A 267 -15.40 -24.04 -0.99
C LEU A 267 -15.62 -25.13 -2.06
N ALA A 268 -14.54 -25.71 -2.58
CA ALA A 268 -14.58 -26.78 -3.58
C ALA A 268 -13.34 -27.66 -3.45
N PRO A 269 -13.32 -28.63 -2.50
CA PRO A 269 -12.15 -29.43 -2.19
C PRO A 269 -11.65 -30.27 -3.38
N ARG A 270 -10.33 -30.20 -3.67
CA ARG A 270 -9.68 -31.00 -4.72
C ARG A 270 -8.44 -31.71 -4.19
N GLU A 271 -8.26 -32.98 -4.56
CA GLU A 271 -7.08 -33.75 -4.11
C GLU A 271 -5.77 -33.15 -4.63
N GLY A 272 -5.72 -32.68 -5.89
CA GLY A 272 -4.54 -32.01 -6.42
C GLY A 272 -4.16 -30.76 -5.62
N VAL A 273 -5.14 -29.96 -5.15
CA VAL A 273 -4.89 -28.81 -4.27
C VAL A 273 -4.27 -29.26 -2.95
N ARG A 274 -4.79 -30.32 -2.35
CA ARG A 274 -4.25 -30.86 -1.08
C ARG A 274 -2.82 -31.41 -1.23
N LEU A 275 -2.48 -31.99 -2.37
CA LEU A 275 -1.11 -32.41 -2.69
C LEU A 275 -0.18 -31.19 -2.81
N ALA A 276 -0.60 -30.15 -3.53
CA ALA A 276 0.15 -28.93 -3.66
C ALA A 276 0.39 -28.23 -2.31
N LEU A 277 -0.64 -28.13 -1.47
CA LEU A 277 -0.54 -27.56 -0.12
C LEU A 277 0.48 -28.31 0.75
N LYS A 278 0.57 -29.63 0.66
CA LYS A 278 1.60 -30.41 1.36
C LYS A 278 3.01 -30.07 0.86
N GLU A 279 3.18 -29.87 -0.45
CA GLU A 279 4.48 -29.52 -1.04
C GLU A 279 4.94 -28.12 -0.60
N TYR A 280 4.03 -27.12 -0.53
CA TYR A 280 4.34 -25.80 -0.01
C TYR A 280 4.73 -25.86 1.48
N PHE A 281 4.01 -26.64 2.28
CA PHE A 281 4.35 -26.82 3.69
C PHE A 281 5.69 -27.54 3.88
N ARG A 282 5.98 -28.55 3.04
CA ARG A 282 7.26 -29.24 3.00
C ARG A 282 8.42 -28.27 2.69
N GLN A 283 8.23 -27.28 1.78
CA GLN A 283 9.23 -26.24 1.57
C GLN A 283 9.51 -25.49 2.87
N LEU A 284 8.50 -25.05 3.61
CA LEU A 284 8.68 -24.32 4.88
C LEU A 284 9.42 -25.16 5.95
N ILE A 285 9.17 -26.46 6.01
CA ILE A 285 9.92 -27.37 6.91
C ILE A 285 11.41 -27.35 6.57
N ASN A 286 11.75 -27.34 5.28
CA ASN A 286 13.10 -27.46 4.77
C ASN A 286 13.72 -26.12 4.35
N GLN A 287 13.05 -24.98 4.60
CA GLN A 287 13.54 -23.66 4.26
C GLN A 287 14.92 -23.42 4.87
N PRO A 288 15.93 -23.03 4.07
CA PRO A 288 17.24 -22.66 4.57
C PRO A 288 17.16 -21.59 5.68
N ARG A 289 18.10 -21.64 6.61
CA ARG A 289 18.13 -20.76 7.79
C ARG A 289 19.51 -20.18 8.00
N THR A 290 19.55 -19.01 8.63
CA THR A 290 20.78 -18.45 9.18
C THR A 290 21.31 -19.33 10.33
N ASP A 291 22.52 -19.06 10.79
CA ASP A 291 23.10 -19.77 11.94
C ASP A 291 22.26 -19.58 13.23
N GLU A 292 21.50 -18.46 13.32
CA GLU A 292 20.58 -18.20 14.43
C GLU A 292 19.22 -18.90 14.28
N GLY A 293 18.97 -19.53 13.13
CA GLY A 293 17.75 -20.30 12.88
C GLY A 293 16.63 -19.54 12.16
N VAL A 294 16.84 -18.29 11.72
CA VAL A 294 15.84 -17.52 10.99
C VAL A 294 15.84 -17.91 9.51
N TYR A 295 14.66 -17.98 8.89
CA TYR A 295 14.52 -18.32 7.47
C TYR A 295 15.23 -17.33 6.56
N TRP A 296 15.98 -17.84 5.58
CA TRP A 296 16.36 -17.06 4.42
C TRP A 296 15.10 -16.67 3.62
N HIS A 297 15.08 -15.45 3.11
CA HIS A 297 13.96 -15.03 2.30
C HIS A 297 13.80 -15.89 1.01
N LYS A 298 14.92 -16.20 0.35
CA LYS A 298 15.00 -17.05 -0.86
C LYS A 298 16.33 -17.76 -0.93
N GLN A 299 16.39 -18.87 -1.67
CA GLN A 299 17.65 -19.55 -1.93
C GLN A 299 18.73 -18.64 -2.55
N ILE A 300 18.32 -17.69 -3.40
CA ILE A 300 19.26 -16.74 -4.03
C ILE A 300 19.72 -15.60 -3.10
N TYR A 301 19.13 -15.47 -1.92
CA TYR A 301 19.45 -14.49 -0.88
C TYR A 301 20.00 -15.20 0.35
N HIS A 302 21.18 -15.81 0.17
CA HIS A 302 21.84 -16.57 1.22
C HIS A 302 22.02 -15.72 2.48
N ASP A 303 21.67 -16.28 3.63
CA ASP A 303 21.84 -15.65 4.94
C ASP A 303 21.09 -14.32 5.14
N GLN A 304 20.12 -14.01 4.27
CA GLN A 304 19.35 -12.77 4.34
C GLN A 304 17.94 -13.01 4.88
N VAL A 305 17.59 -12.26 5.90
CA VAL A 305 16.26 -12.20 6.51
C VAL A 305 15.60 -10.87 6.11
N TRP A 306 14.44 -10.94 5.49
CA TRP A 306 13.66 -9.77 5.11
C TRP A 306 12.35 -9.79 5.88
N LEU A 307 11.84 -8.63 6.29
CA LEU A 307 10.53 -8.51 6.95
C LEU A 307 9.42 -9.12 6.10
N ASP A 308 9.55 -9.00 4.79
CA ASP A 308 8.66 -9.61 3.78
C ASP A 308 8.51 -11.12 3.97
N GLY A 309 9.62 -11.83 4.16
CA GLY A 309 9.64 -13.28 4.30
C GLY A 309 8.83 -13.80 5.48
N ILE A 310 8.74 -13.01 6.54
CA ILE A 310 7.94 -13.34 7.72
C ILE A 310 6.45 -13.45 7.36
N PHE A 311 5.93 -12.50 6.60
CA PHE A 311 4.56 -12.55 6.10
C PHE A 311 4.36 -13.63 5.03
N MET A 312 5.35 -13.81 4.14
CA MET A 312 5.20 -14.74 3.04
C MET A 312 5.06 -16.20 3.48
N GLY A 313 5.71 -16.59 4.60
CA GLY A 313 5.73 -17.99 5.06
C GLY A 313 4.87 -18.28 6.28
N LEU A 314 4.91 -17.44 7.30
CA LEU A 314 4.43 -17.82 8.63
C LEU A 314 2.89 -17.91 8.76
N PRO A 315 2.07 -17.01 8.18
CA PRO A 315 0.61 -17.15 8.27
C PRO A 315 0.13 -18.50 7.71
N TYR A 316 0.62 -18.89 6.54
CA TYR A 316 0.29 -20.22 5.99
C TYR A 316 0.79 -21.36 6.87
N LYS A 317 2.01 -21.27 7.39
CA LYS A 317 2.56 -22.27 8.30
C LYS A 317 1.69 -22.44 9.54
N THR A 318 1.26 -21.33 10.15
CA THR A 318 0.44 -21.36 11.37
C THR A 318 -0.93 -21.98 11.10
N MET A 319 -1.60 -21.54 10.05
CA MET A 319 -2.92 -22.03 9.66
C MET A 319 -2.91 -23.51 9.30
N ALA A 320 -1.92 -23.94 8.52
CA ALA A 320 -1.88 -25.30 7.98
C ALA A 320 -1.30 -26.34 8.96
N ALA A 321 -0.50 -25.93 9.94
CA ALA A 321 0.22 -26.85 10.85
C ALA A 321 -0.68 -27.94 11.50
N PRO A 322 -1.88 -27.63 12.05
CA PRO A 322 -2.74 -28.67 12.64
C PRO A 322 -3.17 -29.73 11.64
N TYR A 323 -3.43 -29.32 10.39
CA TYR A 323 -3.79 -30.25 9.31
C TYR A 323 -2.57 -31.09 8.88
N MET A 324 -1.43 -30.45 8.68
CA MET A 324 -0.21 -31.10 8.18
C MET A 324 0.36 -32.11 9.16
N VAL A 325 0.30 -31.80 10.47
CA VAL A 325 0.68 -32.76 11.52
C VAL A 325 -0.22 -34.01 11.50
N LYS A 326 -1.54 -33.85 11.28
CA LYS A 326 -2.47 -34.99 11.11
C LYS A 326 -2.12 -35.85 9.89
N GLU A 327 -1.66 -35.22 8.82
CA GLU A 327 -1.21 -35.90 7.61
C GLU A 327 0.21 -36.48 7.73
N GLY A 328 0.86 -36.33 8.89
CA GLY A 328 2.16 -36.93 9.21
C GLY A 328 3.37 -36.15 8.67
N LEU A 329 3.21 -34.85 8.32
CA LEU A 329 4.32 -34.01 7.95
C LEU A 329 5.00 -33.45 9.21
N THR A 330 6.26 -33.82 9.43
CA THR A 330 7.05 -33.41 10.59
C THR A 330 8.43 -32.93 10.19
N VAL A 331 9.09 -32.19 11.07
CA VAL A 331 10.49 -31.78 10.87
C VAL A 331 11.40 -33.02 10.78
N ALA A 332 11.18 -34.04 11.64
CA ALA A 332 11.99 -35.23 11.68
C ALA A 332 11.98 -36.05 10.37
N ASN A 333 10.85 -36.01 9.63
CA ASN A 333 10.74 -36.71 8.33
C ASN A 333 10.88 -35.75 7.12
N LYS A 334 11.34 -34.50 7.35
CA LYS A 334 11.52 -33.49 6.32
C LYS A 334 10.25 -33.22 5.49
N GLY A 335 9.09 -33.32 6.14
CA GLY A 335 7.77 -33.13 5.51
C GLY A 335 7.36 -34.25 4.53
N ILE A 336 8.01 -35.40 4.57
CA ILE A 336 7.61 -36.59 3.82
C ILE A 336 6.70 -37.43 4.75
N PRO A 337 5.40 -37.63 4.43
CA PRO A 337 4.50 -38.35 5.31
C PRO A 337 5.02 -39.74 5.60
N ALA A 338 5.22 -40.04 6.87
CA ALA A 338 5.61 -41.36 7.33
C ALA A 338 4.55 -41.89 8.31
N GLY A 339 3.92 -43.01 7.99
CA GLY A 339 3.06 -43.74 8.93
C GLY A 339 1.55 -43.70 8.65
N LYS A 340 0.80 -44.41 9.46
CA LYS A 340 -0.67 -44.52 9.33
C LYS A 340 -1.35 -43.24 9.82
N LYS A 341 -2.30 -42.73 9.03
CA LYS A 341 -3.16 -41.59 9.43
C LYS A 341 -3.88 -41.93 10.75
N SER A 342 -3.99 -40.95 11.65
CA SER A 342 -4.79 -41.10 12.87
C SER A 342 -6.26 -41.35 12.52
N LYS A 343 -6.82 -42.45 13.00
CA LYS A 343 -8.24 -42.82 12.78
C LYS A 343 -9.21 -42.03 13.67
N SER A 344 -8.72 -41.31 14.70
CA SER A 344 -9.57 -40.78 15.78
C SER A 344 -9.90 -39.29 15.68
N GLY A 345 -9.54 -38.60 14.64
CA GLY A 345 -9.77 -37.13 14.52
C GLY A 345 -9.01 -36.25 15.54
N LYS A 346 -8.53 -36.83 16.66
CA LYS A 346 -7.71 -36.12 17.67
C LYS A 346 -6.23 -36.34 17.41
N LEU A 347 -5.41 -35.33 17.73
CA LEU A 347 -3.95 -35.46 17.68
C LEU A 347 -3.44 -36.41 18.76
N THR A 348 -2.48 -37.27 18.40
CA THR A 348 -1.73 -38.08 19.38
C THR A 348 -0.79 -37.15 20.19
N LYS A 349 -0.28 -37.63 21.33
CA LYS A 349 0.71 -36.88 22.14
C LYS A 349 1.95 -36.47 21.32
N GLY A 350 2.42 -37.35 20.42
CA GLY A 350 3.53 -37.02 19.53
C GLY A 350 3.18 -35.92 18.52
N GLN A 351 1.99 -35.97 17.94
CA GLN A 351 1.48 -34.95 17.03
C GLN A 351 1.26 -33.61 17.75
N GLN A 352 0.77 -33.63 19.00
CA GLN A 352 0.62 -32.43 19.80
C GLN A 352 1.99 -31.76 20.10
N LYS A 353 3.00 -32.57 20.44
CA LYS A 353 4.36 -32.07 20.62
C LYS A 353 4.93 -31.44 19.35
N GLU A 354 4.71 -32.07 18.20
CA GLU A 354 5.15 -31.55 16.90
C GLU A 354 4.45 -30.22 16.56
N LEU A 355 3.13 -30.14 16.81
CA LEU A 355 2.36 -28.91 16.58
C LEU A 355 2.86 -27.76 17.46
N THR A 356 3.13 -28.04 18.74
CA THR A 356 3.73 -27.04 19.65
C THR A 356 5.09 -26.57 19.12
N ALA A 357 5.93 -27.48 18.64
CA ALA A 357 7.24 -27.13 18.08
C ALA A 357 7.11 -26.23 16.82
N TYR A 358 6.08 -26.43 15.99
CA TYR A 358 5.81 -25.51 14.88
C TYR A 358 5.40 -24.12 15.38
N TYR A 359 4.56 -24.01 16.41
CA TYR A 359 4.18 -22.73 16.98
C TYR A 359 5.36 -22.03 17.65
N ASP A 360 6.21 -22.77 18.37
CA ASP A 360 7.44 -22.24 18.98
C ASP A 360 8.36 -21.67 17.90
N ASP A 361 8.60 -22.39 16.82
CA ASP A 361 9.41 -21.92 15.69
C ASP A 361 8.82 -20.67 15.04
N ILE A 362 7.49 -20.56 14.91
CA ILE A 362 6.82 -19.38 14.35
C ILE A 362 7.07 -18.15 15.22
N VAL A 363 6.95 -18.27 16.54
CA VAL A 363 7.21 -17.17 17.48
C VAL A 363 8.70 -16.81 17.47
N ASP A 364 9.58 -17.81 17.42
CA ASP A 364 11.04 -17.58 17.31
C ASP A 364 11.41 -16.81 16.04
N GLN A 365 10.79 -17.12 14.88
CA GLN A 365 11.01 -16.36 13.65
C GLN A 365 10.68 -14.87 13.82
N ILE A 366 9.58 -14.53 14.51
CA ILE A 366 9.16 -13.15 14.76
C ILE A 366 10.14 -12.46 15.71
N THR A 367 10.42 -13.08 16.86
CA THR A 367 11.24 -12.47 17.92
C THR A 367 12.70 -12.31 17.51
N MET A 368 13.26 -13.27 16.78
CA MET A 368 14.62 -13.17 16.25
C MET A 368 14.71 -12.13 15.14
N THR A 369 13.70 -12.01 14.28
CA THR A 369 13.62 -10.96 13.25
C THR A 369 13.56 -9.58 13.92
N ASP A 370 12.71 -9.40 14.94
CA ASP A 370 12.69 -8.18 15.76
C ASP A 370 14.08 -7.82 16.27
N ALA A 371 14.75 -8.74 16.95
CA ALA A 371 16.05 -8.51 17.55
C ALA A 371 17.14 -8.11 16.54
N ARG A 372 17.02 -8.51 15.27
CA ARG A 372 18.02 -8.26 14.21
C ARG A 372 17.72 -7.06 13.33
N THR A 373 16.46 -6.68 13.20
CA THR A 373 16.04 -5.60 12.28
C THR A 373 15.61 -4.32 12.99
N TYR A 374 15.33 -4.37 14.28
CA TYR A 374 14.96 -3.18 15.08
C TYR A 374 16.11 -2.17 15.15
N ASP A 375 15.81 -0.91 14.90
CA ASP A 375 16.72 0.21 15.00
C ASP A 375 16.30 1.12 16.17
N GLU A 376 17.08 1.10 17.25
CA GLU A 376 16.81 1.89 18.46
C GLU A 376 16.78 3.40 18.22
N LYS A 377 17.45 3.89 17.17
CA LYS A 377 17.50 5.33 16.87
C LYS A 377 16.19 5.86 16.30
N THR A 378 15.53 5.06 15.48
CA THR A 378 14.27 5.43 14.82
C THR A 378 13.06 4.82 15.51
N GLY A 379 13.22 3.76 16.30
CA GLY A 379 12.13 2.97 16.86
C GLY A 379 11.43 2.10 15.81
N LEU A 380 11.99 1.96 14.61
CA LEU A 380 11.44 1.21 13.49
C LEU A 380 12.27 -0.04 13.17
N TRP A 381 11.80 -0.86 12.24
CA TRP A 381 12.50 -2.05 11.76
C TRP A 381 13.05 -1.80 10.35
N LYS A 382 14.31 -2.13 10.15
CA LYS A 382 14.96 -2.05 8.84
C LYS A 382 14.39 -3.10 7.90
N HIS A 383 14.41 -2.83 6.60
CA HIS A 383 13.82 -3.68 5.56
C HIS A 383 14.33 -5.14 5.64
N ALA A 384 15.64 -5.29 5.85
CA ALA A 384 16.28 -6.61 5.94
C ALA A 384 17.55 -6.62 6.81
N TRP A 385 17.98 -7.84 7.10
CA TRP A 385 19.22 -8.14 7.80
C TRP A 385 20.01 -9.23 7.05
N ASP A 386 21.29 -8.98 6.83
CA ASP A 386 22.25 -9.95 6.33
C ASP A 386 23.08 -10.48 7.50
N SER A 387 22.91 -11.77 7.84
CA SER A 387 23.55 -12.37 9.02
C SER A 387 25.08 -12.48 8.89
N LYS A 388 25.60 -12.40 7.68
CA LYS A 388 27.06 -12.43 7.39
C LYS A 388 27.65 -11.03 7.21
N HIS A 389 26.83 -9.96 7.21
CA HIS A 389 27.25 -8.57 6.99
C HIS A 389 28.07 -8.34 5.71
N GLY A 390 27.90 -9.23 4.73
CA GLY A 390 28.69 -9.26 3.48
C GLY A 390 28.09 -8.39 2.38
N MET A 391 26.75 -8.28 2.34
CA MET A 391 26.04 -7.58 1.27
C MET A 391 26.39 -6.09 1.21
N PHE A 392 26.39 -5.54 0.01
CA PHE A 392 26.75 -4.12 -0.24
C PHE A 392 25.74 -3.14 0.34
N TRP A 393 24.48 -3.54 0.51
CA TRP A 393 23.42 -2.74 1.13
C TRP A 393 23.42 -2.83 2.66
N ALA A 394 24.10 -3.83 3.25
CA ALA A 394 24.12 -4.09 4.67
C ALA A 394 25.17 -3.25 5.40
N ASP A 395 24.81 -2.75 6.58
CA ASP A 395 25.78 -2.15 7.50
C ASP A 395 26.79 -3.20 7.98
N LYS A 396 28.07 -2.86 7.94
CA LYS A 396 29.16 -3.80 8.22
C LYS A 396 29.27 -4.22 9.69
N LYS A 397 28.61 -3.49 10.62
CA LYS A 397 28.60 -3.83 12.06
C LYS A 397 27.35 -4.56 12.46
N THR A 398 26.18 -4.11 11.97
CA THR A 398 24.87 -4.63 12.38
C THR A 398 24.28 -5.63 11.40
N GLY A 399 24.69 -5.62 10.13
CA GLY A 399 24.07 -6.39 9.04
C GLY A 399 22.73 -5.82 8.55
N GLN A 400 22.22 -4.75 9.15
CA GLN A 400 20.93 -4.15 8.80
C GLN A 400 21.00 -3.37 7.49
N SER A 401 19.87 -3.31 6.77
CA SER A 401 19.70 -2.39 5.65
C SER A 401 19.59 -0.93 6.13
N ARG A 402 19.74 0.03 5.21
CA ARG A 402 19.89 1.46 5.55
C ARG A 402 18.62 2.07 6.11
N HIS A 403 17.48 1.80 5.45
CA HIS A 403 16.21 2.48 5.73
C HIS A 403 15.09 1.53 6.11
N THR A 404 14.04 2.11 6.68
CA THR A 404 12.76 1.46 6.93
C THR A 404 11.83 1.72 5.75
N TRP A 405 11.61 0.70 4.93
CA TRP A 405 10.61 0.74 3.88
C TRP A 405 9.23 0.42 4.45
N ALA A 406 8.26 1.31 4.22
CA ALA A 406 6.94 1.21 4.85
C ALA A 406 6.23 -0.12 4.53
N ARG A 407 6.32 -0.61 3.28
CA ARG A 407 5.70 -1.88 2.91
C ARG A 407 6.35 -3.09 3.58
N ALA A 408 7.65 -3.09 3.82
CA ALA A 408 8.30 -4.15 4.60
C ALA A 408 7.78 -4.19 6.04
N MET A 409 7.65 -3.01 6.68
CA MET A 409 6.96 -2.86 7.97
C MET A 409 5.51 -3.35 7.91
N GLY A 410 4.80 -3.02 6.82
CA GLY A 410 3.44 -3.50 6.56
C GLY A 410 3.36 -5.02 6.56
N TRP A 411 4.27 -5.70 5.85
CA TRP A 411 4.34 -7.15 5.86
C TRP A 411 4.58 -7.72 7.25
N PHE A 412 5.50 -7.13 8.01
CA PHE A 412 5.82 -7.59 9.35
C PHE A 412 4.64 -7.46 10.31
N THR A 413 3.90 -6.34 10.28
CA THR A 413 2.69 -6.16 11.08
C THR A 413 1.56 -7.10 10.68
N MET A 414 1.37 -7.31 9.36
CA MET A 414 0.36 -8.23 8.85
C MET A 414 0.67 -9.69 9.22
N ALA A 415 1.95 -10.10 9.22
CA ALA A 415 2.33 -11.43 9.69
C ALA A 415 1.87 -11.67 11.13
N GLN A 416 2.12 -10.71 12.02
CA GLN A 416 1.76 -10.82 13.43
C GLN A 416 0.26 -10.94 13.65
N ILE A 417 -0.54 -10.09 12.98
CA ILE A 417 -2.00 -10.11 13.14
C ILE A 417 -2.65 -11.34 12.51
N GLU A 418 -2.14 -11.85 11.37
CA GLU A 418 -2.69 -13.05 10.73
C GLU A 418 -2.29 -14.34 11.47
N ILE A 419 -1.10 -14.41 12.03
CA ILE A 419 -0.67 -15.54 12.87
C ILE A 419 -1.58 -15.70 14.09
N LEU A 420 -2.01 -14.58 14.70
CA LEU A 420 -2.93 -14.58 15.84
C LEU A 420 -4.32 -15.15 15.52
N ASP A 421 -4.73 -15.21 14.25
CA ASP A 421 -5.98 -15.87 13.85
C ASP A 421 -5.93 -17.40 14.04
N TYR A 422 -4.74 -17.99 14.06
CA TYR A 422 -4.55 -19.45 14.06
C TYR A 422 -3.78 -20.00 15.25
N LEU A 423 -3.05 -19.15 15.99
CA LEU A 423 -2.46 -19.56 17.25
C LEU A 423 -3.57 -19.80 18.28
N PRO A 424 -3.61 -20.95 18.98
CA PRO A 424 -4.61 -21.18 20.02
C PRO A 424 -4.57 -20.12 21.12
N GLU A 425 -5.73 -19.80 21.67
CA GLU A 425 -5.83 -18.78 22.75
C GLU A 425 -5.05 -19.20 24.00
N ASP A 426 -4.96 -20.49 24.28
CA ASP A 426 -4.23 -21.10 25.41
C ASP A 426 -2.76 -21.41 25.10
N TYR A 427 -2.25 -21.04 23.93
CA TYR A 427 -0.85 -21.25 23.59
C TYR A 427 0.05 -20.34 24.44
N ALA A 428 1.00 -20.95 25.15
CA ALA A 428 1.78 -20.27 26.19
C ALA A 428 2.54 -19.00 25.74
N ARG A 429 2.99 -18.97 24.48
CA ARG A 429 3.76 -17.84 23.92
C ARG A 429 2.92 -16.90 23.05
N ARG A 430 1.59 -17.06 23.01
CA ARG A 430 0.70 -16.21 22.22
C ARG A 430 0.84 -14.72 22.59
N GLN A 431 1.03 -14.43 23.87
CA GLN A 431 1.18 -13.06 24.36
C GLN A 431 2.42 -12.37 23.77
N GLU A 432 3.50 -13.10 23.50
CA GLU A 432 4.70 -12.53 22.87
C GLU A 432 4.38 -11.92 21.48
N VAL A 433 3.50 -12.57 20.72
CA VAL A 433 3.07 -12.05 19.40
C VAL A 433 2.17 -10.83 19.55
N ILE A 434 1.28 -10.81 20.56
CA ILE A 434 0.43 -9.65 20.85
C ILE A 434 1.28 -8.45 21.30
N ASP A 435 2.25 -8.66 22.16
CA ASP A 435 3.16 -7.62 22.63
C ASP A 435 3.99 -7.05 21.48
N MET A 436 4.46 -7.92 20.58
CA MET A 436 5.17 -7.51 19.37
C MET A 436 4.28 -6.68 18.44
N LEU A 437 3.04 -7.10 18.22
CA LEU A 437 2.07 -6.34 17.43
C LEU A 437 1.83 -4.95 18.01
N ASN A 438 1.69 -4.85 19.35
CA ASN A 438 1.59 -3.56 20.03
C ASN A 438 2.82 -2.68 19.78
N LYS A 439 4.02 -3.24 19.98
CA LYS A 439 5.29 -2.54 19.77
C LYS A 439 5.43 -2.00 18.34
N THR A 440 5.16 -2.85 17.34
CA THR A 440 5.33 -2.48 15.94
C THR A 440 4.28 -1.47 15.47
N LEU A 441 3.01 -1.63 15.86
CA LEU A 441 1.96 -0.69 15.45
C LEU A 441 2.02 0.63 16.21
N ARG A 442 2.52 0.66 17.45
CA ARG A 442 2.80 1.92 18.15
C ARG A 442 3.84 2.72 17.36
N ALA A 443 4.93 2.09 16.97
CA ALA A 443 5.94 2.73 16.13
C ALA A 443 5.35 3.23 14.79
N CYS A 444 4.47 2.46 14.15
CA CYS A 444 3.78 2.93 12.94
C CYS A 444 2.95 4.19 13.20
N ILE A 445 2.20 4.27 14.30
CA ILE A 445 1.38 5.45 14.66
C ILE A 445 2.26 6.68 14.86
N ASP A 446 3.44 6.54 15.47
CA ASP A 446 4.35 7.66 15.72
C ASP A 446 4.87 8.29 14.41
N TYR A 447 4.82 7.55 13.30
CA TYR A 447 5.16 8.01 11.95
C TYR A 447 3.95 8.25 11.04
N GLN A 448 2.72 8.15 11.57
CA GLN A 448 1.51 8.48 10.80
C GLN A 448 1.48 9.97 10.49
N ASP A 449 1.39 10.34 9.22
CA ASP A 449 1.30 11.74 8.84
C ASP A 449 0.04 12.40 9.45
N PRO A 450 0.19 13.46 10.24
CA PRO A 450 -0.92 14.08 10.95
C PRO A 450 -1.95 14.73 10.02
N ALA A 451 -1.56 15.16 8.83
CA ALA A 451 -2.41 15.85 7.89
C ALA A 451 -3.23 14.86 7.04
N THR A 452 -2.61 13.87 6.45
CA THR A 452 -3.26 12.88 5.58
C THR A 452 -3.81 11.67 6.32
N GLY A 453 -3.19 11.32 7.45
CA GLY A 453 -3.51 10.12 8.21
C GLY A 453 -2.91 8.84 7.64
N VAL A 454 -2.08 8.91 6.60
CA VAL A 454 -1.41 7.77 5.94
C VAL A 454 0.11 7.84 6.13
N TRP A 455 0.89 7.01 5.46
CA TRP A 455 2.35 6.91 5.66
C TRP A 455 3.14 7.15 4.39
N TYR A 456 4.36 7.67 4.57
CA TYR A 456 5.36 7.83 3.51
C TYR A 456 6.03 6.51 3.18
N ASP A 457 6.52 6.36 1.93
CA ASP A 457 7.16 5.13 1.44
C ASP A 457 8.42 4.75 2.23
N VAL A 458 9.27 5.72 2.55
CA VAL A 458 10.46 5.51 3.42
C VAL A 458 10.23 6.22 4.75
N MET A 459 9.90 5.45 5.79
CA MET A 459 9.37 5.99 7.04
C MET A 459 10.38 6.84 7.82
N ASP A 460 11.66 6.50 7.78
CA ASP A 460 12.74 7.14 8.54
C ASP A 460 13.42 8.31 7.83
N VAL A 461 12.88 8.79 6.71
CA VAL A 461 13.46 9.88 5.91
C VAL A 461 12.48 11.03 5.71
N LYS A 462 12.89 12.23 6.13
CA LYS A 462 12.19 13.49 5.85
C LYS A 462 12.88 14.19 4.67
N ASP A 463 12.42 13.91 3.46
CA ASP A 463 12.91 14.51 2.20
C ASP A 463 11.69 14.84 1.32
N PRO A 464 11.66 16.00 0.66
CA PRO A 464 10.53 16.39 -0.20
C PRO A 464 10.28 15.44 -1.40
N ARG A 465 11.19 14.55 -1.73
CA ARG A 465 11.00 13.49 -2.74
C ARG A 465 10.22 12.29 -2.21
N ASN A 466 10.15 12.14 -0.88
CA ASN A 466 9.38 11.08 -0.27
C ASN A 466 7.88 11.35 -0.49
N TYR A 467 7.09 10.33 -0.66
CA TYR A 467 5.67 10.45 -1.00
C TYR A 467 4.81 9.54 -0.11
N ILE A 468 3.53 9.91 0.07
CA ILE A 468 2.57 9.04 0.74
C ILE A 468 2.29 7.82 -0.13
N GLU A 469 2.34 6.63 0.47
CA GLU A 469 2.30 5.36 -0.26
C GLU A 469 1.09 4.52 0.15
N SER A 470 0.35 4.02 -0.85
CA SER A 470 -0.96 3.40 -0.60
C SER A 470 -0.87 1.99 -0.03
N THR A 471 0.09 1.17 -0.46
CA THR A 471 0.09 -0.26 -0.10
C THR A 471 0.37 -0.47 1.38
N ALA A 472 1.42 0.16 1.90
CA ALA A 472 1.74 0.13 3.33
C ALA A 472 0.65 0.79 4.18
N SER A 473 0.08 1.91 3.70
CA SER A 473 -1.02 2.58 4.38
C SER A 473 -2.24 1.67 4.55
N CYS A 474 -2.58 0.89 3.53
CA CYS A 474 -3.65 -0.11 3.62
C CYS A 474 -3.32 -1.23 4.61
N MET A 475 -2.07 -1.72 4.62
CA MET A 475 -1.62 -2.76 5.54
C MET A 475 -1.69 -2.33 7.01
N PHE A 476 -1.15 -1.16 7.33
CA PHE A 476 -1.21 -0.62 8.69
C PHE A 476 -2.65 -0.36 9.12
N THR A 477 -3.47 0.19 8.24
CA THR A 477 -4.89 0.44 8.52
C THR A 477 -5.62 -0.86 8.88
N TYR A 478 -5.45 -1.90 8.08
CA TYR A 478 -6.00 -3.23 8.37
C TYR A 478 -5.57 -3.76 9.73
N CYS A 479 -4.26 -3.72 10.02
CA CYS A 479 -3.72 -4.23 11.29
C CYS A 479 -4.23 -3.44 12.50
N LEU A 480 -4.30 -2.11 12.42
CA LEU A 480 -4.82 -1.23 13.47
C LEU A 480 -6.29 -1.52 13.78
N LEU A 481 -7.12 -1.58 12.75
CA LEU A 481 -8.57 -1.81 12.90
C LEU A 481 -8.86 -3.22 13.42
N LYS A 482 -8.25 -4.24 12.84
CA LYS A 482 -8.43 -5.64 13.24
C LYS A 482 -7.91 -5.90 14.65
N GLY A 483 -6.72 -5.41 14.97
CA GLY A 483 -6.13 -5.59 16.30
C GLY A 483 -6.95 -4.94 17.39
N ALA A 484 -7.47 -3.74 17.16
CA ALA A 484 -8.37 -3.05 18.10
C ALA A 484 -9.73 -3.76 18.22
N ARG A 485 -10.29 -4.26 17.11
CA ARG A 485 -11.56 -5.02 17.14
C ARG A 485 -11.43 -6.32 17.93
N LEU A 486 -10.30 -7.01 17.81
CA LEU A 486 -10.04 -8.28 18.51
C LEU A 486 -9.55 -8.10 19.96
N GLY A 487 -9.37 -6.85 20.41
CA GLY A 487 -8.93 -6.55 21.77
C GLY A 487 -7.43 -6.77 22.02
N TYR A 488 -6.62 -6.91 20.98
CA TYR A 488 -5.15 -6.97 21.09
C TYR A 488 -4.53 -5.59 21.29
N LEU A 489 -5.23 -4.55 20.82
CA LEU A 489 -4.83 -3.15 20.84
C LEU A 489 -5.91 -2.31 21.54
N ASP A 490 -5.52 -1.21 22.16
CA ASP A 490 -6.47 -0.28 22.79
C ASP A 490 -7.20 0.62 21.78
N ASP A 491 -8.14 1.46 22.28
CA ASP A 491 -8.98 2.32 21.44
C ASP A 491 -8.20 3.41 20.69
N SER A 492 -7.03 3.82 21.16
CA SER A 492 -6.19 4.81 20.45
C SER A 492 -5.73 4.31 19.09
N TYR A 493 -5.44 3.01 18.98
CA TYR A 493 -5.10 2.36 17.71
C TYR A 493 -6.29 2.31 16.75
N ARG A 494 -7.51 2.11 17.28
CA ARG A 494 -8.73 2.17 16.46
C ARG A 494 -8.91 3.56 15.85
N GLN A 495 -8.70 4.63 16.62
CA GLN A 495 -8.83 6.00 16.13
C GLN A 495 -7.79 6.31 15.05
N ALA A 496 -6.53 5.85 15.23
CA ALA A 496 -5.49 5.95 14.22
C ALA A 496 -5.87 5.20 12.94
N GLY A 497 -6.43 3.99 13.06
CA GLY A 497 -6.91 3.18 11.92
C GLY A 497 -8.06 3.84 11.16
N ILE A 498 -9.04 4.42 11.87
CA ILE A 498 -10.17 5.16 11.25
C ILE A 498 -9.65 6.41 10.52
N LYS A 499 -8.73 7.16 11.14
CA LYS A 499 -8.07 8.30 10.50
C LYS A 499 -7.35 7.88 9.23
N ALA A 500 -6.60 6.78 9.29
CA ALA A 500 -5.87 6.23 8.14
C ALA A 500 -6.83 5.79 7.02
N TYR A 501 -7.92 5.10 7.33
CA TYR A 501 -8.90 4.70 6.32
C TYR A 501 -9.50 5.91 5.58
N LYS A 502 -9.87 6.96 6.32
CA LYS A 502 -10.32 8.22 5.70
C LYS A 502 -9.23 8.83 4.81
N GLY A 503 -7.98 8.79 5.26
CA GLY A 503 -6.84 9.22 4.48
C GLY A 503 -6.67 8.43 3.18
N ILE A 504 -6.84 7.09 3.23
CA ILE A 504 -6.80 6.23 2.04
C ILE A 504 -7.89 6.63 1.05
N ILE A 505 -9.15 6.75 1.50
CA ILE A 505 -10.26 7.13 0.63
C ILE A 505 -10.01 8.50 -0.02
N ASN A 506 -9.51 9.46 0.75
CA ASN A 506 -9.31 10.82 0.26
C ASN A 506 -8.12 10.97 -0.69
N ASN A 507 -7.01 10.24 -0.44
CA ASN A 507 -5.77 10.46 -1.17
C ASN A 507 -5.52 9.41 -2.26
N PHE A 508 -6.01 8.18 -2.11
CA PHE A 508 -5.63 7.07 -2.98
C PHE A 508 -6.77 6.49 -3.80
N ILE A 509 -8.05 6.73 -3.46
CA ILE A 509 -9.16 6.19 -4.26
C ILE A 509 -9.54 7.18 -5.35
N ARG A 510 -9.34 6.76 -6.61
CA ARG A 510 -9.78 7.48 -7.80
C ARG A 510 -11.00 6.77 -8.42
N VAL A 511 -12.01 7.55 -8.80
CA VAL A 511 -13.19 7.08 -9.53
C VAL A 511 -12.95 7.22 -11.02
N ASP A 512 -13.01 6.12 -11.75
CA ASP A 512 -12.69 6.05 -13.18
C ASP A 512 -13.98 5.87 -14.01
N ALA A 513 -14.40 6.94 -14.71
CA ALA A 513 -15.57 6.90 -15.58
C ALA A 513 -15.40 5.88 -16.72
N GLN A 514 -16.47 5.15 -17.03
CA GLN A 514 -16.47 4.13 -18.07
C GLN A 514 -16.97 4.70 -19.39
N LYS A 515 -16.28 4.38 -20.49
CA LYS A 515 -16.64 4.86 -21.85
C LYS A 515 -17.98 4.32 -22.35
N ASP A 516 -18.38 3.16 -21.88
CA ASP A 516 -19.64 2.49 -22.23
C ASP A 516 -20.85 3.00 -21.43
N GLY A 517 -20.65 4.01 -20.57
CA GLY A 517 -21.69 4.56 -19.72
C GLY A 517 -22.08 3.66 -18.53
N SER A 518 -21.40 2.53 -18.33
CA SER A 518 -21.59 1.70 -17.14
C SER A 518 -21.10 2.43 -15.89
N PHE A 519 -21.52 1.93 -14.70
CA PHE A 519 -21.12 2.53 -13.44
C PHE A 519 -19.59 2.60 -13.33
N PRO A 520 -19.02 3.71 -12.81
CA PRO A 520 -17.58 3.89 -12.70
C PRO A 520 -16.88 2.76 -11.93
N THR A 521 -15.66 2.44 -12.33
CA THR A 521 -14.74 1.64 -11.51
C THR A 521 -13.97 2.54 -10.56
N ILE A 522 -13.34 1.96 -9.55
CA ILE A 522 -12.39 2.67 -8.69
C ILE A 522 -10.99 2.09 -8.87
N SER A 523 -9.99 2.94 -8.69
CA SER A 523 -8.59 2.57 -8.66
C SER A 523 -7.95 2.97 -7.34
N LEU A 524 -7.07 2.12 -6.82
CA LEU A 524 -6.14 2.45 -5.75
C LEU A 524 -4.87 3.00 -6.38
N THR A 525 -4.55 4.25 -6.13
CA THR A 525 -3.41 4.97 -6.73
C THR A 525 -2.21 5.03 -5.79
N GLU A 526 -1.07 5.57 -6.25
CA GLU A 526 0.14 5.84 -5.46
C GLU A 526 0.75 4.59 -4.78
N GLY A 527 0.67 3.43 -5.41
CA GLY A 527 1.36 2.22 -4.96
C GLY A 527 2.76 2.10 -5.56
N VAL A 528 3.82 1.96 -4.76
CA VAL A 528 5.13 1.62 -5.31
C VAL A 528 5.11 0.19 -5.89
N SER A 529 5.58 0.02 -7.11
CA SER A 529 5.46 -1.28 -7.81
C SER A 529 6.28 -2.38 -7.14
N VAL A 530 7.52 -2.08 -6.78
CA VAL A 530 8.43 -3.01 -6.12
C VAL A 530 9.55 -2.24 -5.44
N SER A 531 10.00 -2.72 -4.28
CA SER A 531 11.30 -2.38 -3.73
C SER A 531 11.93 -3.63 -3.15
N GLY A 532 13.22 -3.77 -3.29
CA GLY A 532 13.94 -4.94 -2.80
C GLY A 532 15.42 -4.62 -2.66
N LEU A 533 16.11 -5.45 -1.91
CA LEU A 533 17.56 -5.34 -1.72
C LEU A 533 18.23 -6.33 -2.67
N GLY A 534 19.13 -5.84 -3.50
CA GLY A 534 19.65 -6.65 -4.59
C GLY A 534 20.54 -7.78 -4.14
N PRO A 535 20.56 -8.88 -4.92
CA PRO A 535 21.74 -9.71 -4.97
C PRO A 535 22.86 -8.94 -5.68
N GLU A 536 24.10 -9.42 -5.59
CA GLU A 536 25.28 -8.77 -6.18
C GLU A 536 25.10 -8.39 -7.66
N LYS A 537 24.36 -9.21 -8.42
CA LYS A 537 24.05 -8.95 -9.85
C LYS A 537 23.05 -7.79 -10.07
N SER A 538 22.48 -7.23 -9.02
CA SER A 538 21.54 -6.11 -9.08
C SER A 538 21.98 -4.98 -8.13
N PRO A 539 23.17 -4.40 -8.34
CA PRO A 539 23.78 -3.44 -7.41
C PRO A 539 23.04 -2.12 -7.30
N HIS A 540 22.13 -1.79 -8.24
CA HIS A 540 21.27 -0.62 -8.16
C HIS A 540 20.26 -0.70 -6.99
N ARG A 541 19.96 -1.90 -6.49
CA ARG A 541 19.08 -2.13 -5.33
C ARG A 541 19.86 -2.08 -4.03
N ASP A 542 20.46 -0.94 -3.76
CA ASP A 542 21.42 -0.74 -2.67
C ASP A 542 20.82 -0.29 -1.35
N GLY A 543 19.49 -0.17 -1.29
CA GLY A 543 18.75 0.23 -0.09
C GLY A 543 18.96 1.70 0.30
N THR A 544 19.51 2.54 -0.57
CA THR A 544 19.58 3.99 -0.35
C THR A 544 18.21 4.63 -0.55
N PHE A 545 18.02 5.82 0.00
CA PHE A 545 16.81 6.60 -0.25
C PHE A 545 16.63 6.90 -1.74
N ASP A 546 17.70 7.23 -2.45
CA ASP A 546 17.66 7.48 -3.90
C ASP A 546 17.19 6.25 -4.68
N TYR A 547 17.59 5.06 -4.26
CA TYR A 547 17.08 3.81 -4.84
C TYR A 547 15.57 3.68 -4.64
N TYR A 548 15.05 3.84 -3.40
CA TYR A 548 13.62 3.73 -3.15
C TYR A 548 12.82 4.75 -3.98
N MET A 549 13.31 5.98 -4.10
CA MET A 549 12.66 7.02 -4.90
C MET A 549 12.77 6.79 -6.42
N SER A 550 13.59 5.87 -6.88
CA SER A 550 13.73 5.50 -8.30
C SER A 550 12.71 4.44 -8.75
N GLU A 551 12.09 3.72 -7.81
CA GLU A 551 11.14 2.67 -8.16
C GLU A 551 9.81 3.26 -8.65
N PRO A 552 9.18 2.66 -9.68
CA PRO A 552 7.99 3.23 -10.30
C PRO A 552 6.75 3.11 -9.39
N ILE A 553 5.92 4.14 -9.42
CA ILE A 553 4.60 4.17 -8.80
C ILE A 553 3.56 3.68 -9.83
N ARG A 554 2.58 2.93 -9.40
CA ARG A 554 1.50 2.43 -10.25
C ARG A 554 0.16 2.38 -9.52
N ASP A 555 -0.92 2.37 -10.29
CA ASP A 555 -2.27 2.15 -9.80
C ASP A 555 -2.57 0.65 -9.67
N ASN A 556 -3.52 0.32 -8.81
CA ASN A 556 -4.09 -1.03 -8.66
C ASN A 556 -3.04 -2.13 -8.42
N ASP A 557 -2.04 -1.81 -7.60
CA ASP A 557 -1.08 -2.81 -7.20
C ASP A 557 -1.76 -3.84 -6.27
N PRO A 558 -1.74 -5.14 -6.60
CA PRO A 558 -2.39 -6.17 -5.78
C PRO A 558 -1.93 -6.19 -4.31
N LYS A 559 -0.70 -5.77 -4.06
CA LYS A 559 -0.13 -5.64 -2.70
C LYS A 559 -0.79 -4.55 -1.86
N GLY A 560 -1.48 -3.62 -2.52
CA GLY A 560 -2.31 -2.59 -1.89
C GLY A 560 -3.80 -2.94 -1.96
N VAL A 561 -4.26 -3.49 -3.09
CA VAL A 561 -5.68 -3.83 -3.29
C VAL A 561 -6.16 -4.84 -2.25
N GLY A 562 -5.45 -5.95 -2.04
CA GLY A 562 -5.81 -6.93 -1.00
C GLY A 562 -5.97 -6.32 0.39
N PRO A 563 -4.93 -5.65 0.94
CA PRO A 563 -5.03 -4.94 2.21
C PRO A 563 -6.10 -3.84 2.26
N PHE A 564 -6.39 -3.15 1.14
CA PHE A 564 -7.50 -2.20 1.06
C PHE A 564 -8.85 -2.90 1.27
N LEU A 565 -9.05 -4.04 0.63
CA LEU A 565 -10.27 -4.85 0.83
C LEU A 565 -10.41 -5.23 2.31
N TRP A 566 -9.35 -5.74 2.93
CA TRP A 566 -9.37 -6.10 4.35
C TRP A 566 -9.61 -4.91 5.28
N ALA A 567 -8.96 -3.77 5.03
CA ALA A 567 -9.17 -2.54 5.82
C ALA A 567 -10.63 -2.07 5.72
N THR A 568 -11.22 -2.12 4.53
CA THR A 568 -12.63 -1.78 4.31
C THR A 568 -13.56 -2.70 5.09
N LEU A 569 -13.33 -4.02 5.00
CA LEU A 569 -14.14 -5.01 5.74
C LEU A 569 -14.00 -4.86 7.26
N GLU A 570 -12.83 -4.45 7.77
CA GLU A 570 -12.68 -4.15 9.20
C GLU A 570 -13.47 -2.89 9.61
N MET A 571 -13.51 -1.85 8.78
CA MET A 571 -14.37 -0.69 9.03
C MET A 571 -15.84 -1.08 9.12
N GLU A 572 -16.30 -1.97 8.23
CA GLU A 572 -17.69 -2.49 8.27
C GLU A 572 -17.97 -3.30 9.54
N ARG A 573 -17.03 -4.16 9.96
CA ARG A 573 -17.13 -4.93 11.22
C ARG A 573 -17.20 -4.04 12.45
N LEU A 574 -16.65 -2.83 12.38
CA LEU A 574 -16.76 -1.80 13.40
C LEU A 574 -18.05 -0.96 13.30
N GLY A 575 -18.92 -1.26 12.33
CA GLY A 575 -20.22 -0.61 12.14
C GLY A 575 -20.18 0.67 11.28
N TYR A 576 -19.09 0.96 10.61
CA TYR A 576 -19.00 2.10 9.68
C TYR A 576 -19.63 1.76 8.33
N ASN A 577 -20.37 2.72 7.77
CA ASN A 577 -20.87 2.60 6.40
C ASN A 577 -19.77 2.94 5.41
N THR A 578 -19.29 1.94 4.68
CA THR A 578 -18.24 2.09 3.66
C THR A 578 -18.79 2.13 2.23
N SER A 579 -20.13 2.25 2.07
CA SER A 579 -20.74 2.42 0.74
C SER A 579 -20.79 3.87 0.26
N SER A 580 -20.44 4.81 1.14
CA SER A 580 -20.39 6.25 0.87
C SER A 580 -19.11 6.86 1.43
N GLN A 581 -18.71 8.00 0.91
CA GLN A 581 -17.54 8.72 1.39
C GLN A 581 -17.84 9.46 2.70
N TYR A 582 -16.86 9.53 3.59
CA TYR A 582 -16.94 10.21 4.87
C TYR A 582 -16.69 11.72 4.74
#